data_5be41e8f17bf238dfea015e5cae9131a
#
_entry.id   5be41e8f17bf238dfea015e5cae9131a
#
_cell.length_a   1.000
_cell.length_b   1.000
_cell.length_c   1.000
_cell.angle_alpha   90.00
_cell.angle_beta   90.00
_cell.angle_gamma   90.00
#
_symmetry.space_group_name_H-M   'P 1'
#
loop_
_entity.id
_entity.type
_entity.pdbx_description
1 polymer ?
#
loop_
_entity_poly.entity_id
_entity_poly.type
_entity_poly.pdbx_seq_one_letter_code
_entity_poly.pdbx_strand_id
1 'polypeptide(L)'
;MAKIKLYITKIVIGISLGYVFYRSFLMMLIFSILLLSIPSKEKKSLEGLILLEFKEFLNGIHSELLVGQSFRNAVDLTIILHQVQSESLKESLLFLNKSLKLGVSDVTAWQHFSSTMDNKYITEFVDVLEVTYAYSGNIVEIIKNTIHTISDAIDLTLELQVMIAAKRLEFYMMMLLPILLLGLLSYSQYEYMSVLYQSILGRIVMTSVLIGMTVSFFIGKEIIKVEPI
;
A
#
# COMPACT_ATOMS: atom_id res chain seq x y z
N MET A 1 -19.59 4.29 3.13
CA MET A 1 -19.92 4.84 1.80
C MET A 1 -18.88 4.49 0.71
N ALA A 2 -17.58 4.57 0.94
CA ALA A 2 -16.55 4.27 -0.07
C ALA A 2 -16.61 2.83 -0.63
N LYS A 3 -16.84 1.82 0.18
CA LYS A 3 -16.94 0.41 -0.25
C LYS A 3 -18.13 0.17 -1.21
N ILE A 4 -19.29 0.74 -0.91
CA ILE A 4 -20.49 0.62 -1.76
C ILE A 4 -20.24 1.27 -3.12
N LYS A 5 -19.63 2.45 -3.16
CA LYS A 5 -19.28 3.17 -4.40
C LYS A 5 -18.34 2.34 -5.29
N LEU A 6 -17.36 1.65 -4.68
CA LEU A 6 -16.43 0.77 -5.38
C LEU A 6 -17.12 -0.45 -6.00
N TYR A 7 -18.07 -1.08 -5.29
CA TYR A 7 -18.84 -2.22 -5.81
C TYR A 7 -19.75 -1.79 -6.98
N ILE A 8 -20.41 -0.67 -6.86
CA ILE A 8 -21.25 -0.11 -7.94
C ILE A 8 -20.40 0.17 -9.19
N THR A 9 -19.23 0.75 -9.04
CA THR A 9 -18.31 1.01 -10.18
C THR A 9 -17.88 -0.27 -10.88
N LYS A 10 -17.55 -1.34 -10.13
CA LYS A 10 -17.19 -2.66 -10.68
C LYS A 10 -18.35 -3.26 -11.48
N ILE A 11 -19.57 -3.18 -10.96
CA ILE A 11 -20.78 -3.68 -11.63
C ILE A 11 -21.02 -2.93 -12.95
N VAL A 12 -20.95 -1.60 -12.94
CA VAL A 12 -21.16 -0.77 -14.14
C VAL A 12 -20.11 -1.08 -15.22
N ILE A 13 -18.84 -1.21 -14.84
CA ILE A 13 -17.76 -1.58 -15.78
C ILE A 13 -18.00 -2.99 -16.34
N GLY A 14 -18.40 -3.98 -15.53
CA GLY A 14 -18.69 -5.33 -15.98
C GLY A 14 -19.85 -5.39 -16.98
N ILE A 15 -20.93 -4.65 -16.72
CA ILE A 15 -22.07 -4.54 -17.62
C ILE A 15 -21.67 -3.89 -18.95
N SER A 16 -20.90 -2.80 -18.91
CA SER A 16 -20.43 -2.10 -20.10
C SER A 16 -19.54 -2.98 -20.98
N LEU A 17 -18.57 -3.69 -20.38
CA LEU A 17 -17.70 -4.63 -21.10
C LEU A 17 -18.49 -5.80 -21.73
N GLY A 18 -19.40 -6.42 -20.99
CA GLY A 18 -20.21 -7.51 -21.49
C GLY A 18 -21.12 -7.07 -22.64
N TYR A 19 -21.64 -5.84 -22.61
CA TYR A 19 -22.44 -5.30 -23.70
C TYR A 19 -21.62 -5.04 -24.97
N VAL A 20 -20.45 -4.45 -24.85
CA VAL A 20 -19.58 -4.13 -26.00
C VAL A 20 -19.08 -5.39 -26.70
N PHE A 21 -18.71 -6.42 -25.95
CA PHE A 21 -18.10 -7.63 -26.52
C PHE A 21 -19.10 -8.66 -27.06
N TYR A 22 -20.26 -8.80 -26.43
CA TYR A 22 -21.18 -9.90 -26.79
C TYR A 22 -22.60 -9.48 -27.09
N ARG A 23 -22.97 -8.24 -26.80
CA ARG A 23 -24.36 -7.75 -26.93
C ARG A 23 -25.40 -8.70 -26.32
N SER A 24 -24.96 -9.48 -25.31
CA SER A 24 -25.73 -10.54 -24.64
C SER A 24 -25.84 -10.26 -23.16
N PHE A 25 -27.06 -10.33 -22.62
CA PHE A 25 -27.37 -10.10 -21.21
C PHE A 25 -26.63 -11.08 -20.27
N LEU A 26 -26.44 -12.34 -20.69
CA LEU A 26 -25.72 -13.37 -19.93
C LEU A 26 -24.24 -13.01 -19.69
N MET A 27 -23.57 -12.45 -20.68
CA MET A 27 -22.16 -12.04 -20.56
C MET A 27 -21.98 -10.80 -19.71
N MET A 28 -22.94 -9.87 -19.69
CA MET A 28 -22.96 -8.75 -18.74
C MET A 28 -22.95 -9.25 -17.30
N LEU A 29 -23.76 -10.28 -17.01
CA LEU A 29 -23.90 -10.87 -15.69
C LEU A 29 -22.60 -11.57 -15.25
N ILE A 30 -21.99 -12.39 -16.12
CA ILE A 30 -20.76 -13.13 -15.86
C ILE A 30 -19.60 -12.15 -15.58
N PHE A 31 -19.44 -11.11 -16.39
CA PHE A 31 -18.39 -10.09 -16.20
C PHE A 31 -18.57 -9.28 -14.93
N SER A 32 -19.81 -8.93 -14.59
CA SER A 32 -20.12 -8.24 -13.34
C SER A 32 -19.74 -9.08 -12.12
N ILE A 33 -20.07 -10.39 -12.13
CA ILE A 33 -19.73 -11.32 -11.03
C ILE A 33 -18.20 -11.50 -10.92
N LEU A 34 -17.51 -11.63 -12.06
CA LEU A 34 -16.05 -11.82 -12.09
C LEU A 34 -15.29 -10.61 -11.56
N LEU A 35 -15.74 -9.39 -11.86
CA LEU A 35 -15.18 -8.15 -11.32
C LEU A 35 -15.49 -7.96 -9.81
N LEU A 36 -16.63 -8.44 -9.34
CA LEU A 36 -16.96 -8.43 -7.91
C LEU A 36 -16.04 -9.34 -7.09
N SER A 37 -15.57 -10.44 -7.67
CA SER A 37 -14.69 -11.43 -7.01
C SER A 37 -13.27 -10.91 -6.76
N ILE A 38 -12.88 -9.75 -7.30
CA ILE A 38 -11.55 -9.17 -7.09
C ILE A 38 -11.49 -8.49 -5.72
N PRO A 39 -10.74 -9.03 -4.73
CA PRO A 39 -10.65 -8.44 -3.41
C PRO A 39 -9.95 -7.08 -3.43
N SER A 40 -10.54 -6.11 -2.76
CA SER A 40 -9.92 -4.79 -2.54
C SER A 40 -9.02 -4.88 -1.31
N LYS A 41 -7.71 -4.89 -1.49
CA LYS A 41 -6.75 -4.87 -0.37
C LYS A 41 -6.58 -3.42 0.13
N GLU A 42 -7.17 -3.10 1.28
CA GLU A 42 -7.02 -1.79 1.96
C GLU A 42 -5.90 -1.77 3.04
N LYS A 43 -5.10 -2.84 3.20
CA LYS A 43 -4.24 -3.01 4.39
C LYS A 43 -2.94 -2.18 4.44
N LYS A 44 -2.52 -1.48 3.38
CA LYS A 44 -1.15 -0.93 3.27
C LYS A 44 -0.94 0.54 3.66
N SER A 45 -2.00 1.28 3.94
CA SER A 45 -1.89 2.70 4.37
C SER A 45 -1.44 2.85 5.84
N LEU A 46 -1.66 1.84 6.67
CA LEU A 46 -1.35 1.88 8.10
C LEU A 46 0.15 1.67 8.42
N GLU A 47 0.84 0.81 7.69
CA GLU A 47 2.26 0.51 7.92
C GLU A 47 3.15 1.74 7.64
N GLY A 48 2.87 2.45 6.54
CA GLY A 48 3.59 3.70 6.22
C GLY A 48 3.33 4.83 7.23
N LEU A 49 2.10 4.91 7.77
CA LEU A 49 1.79 5.88 8.82
C LEU A 49 2.55 5.57 10.11
N ILE A 50 2.58 4.30 10.55
CA ILE A 50 3.33 3.87 11.73
C ILE A 50 4.81 4.20 11.59
N LEU A 51 5.41 3.96 10.42
CA LEU A 51 6.81 4.25 10.18
C LEU A 51 7.12 5.76 10.22
N LEU A 52 6.24 6.57 9.64
CA LEU A 52 6.35 8.03 9.69
C LEU A 52 6.25 8.54 11.13
N GLU A 53 5.26 8.08 11.89
CA GLU A 53 5.08 8.47 13.29
C GLU A 53 6.22 7.99 14.19
N PHE A 54 6.77 6.80 13.92
CA PHE A 54 7.93 6.30 14.62
C PHE A 54 9.19 7.15 14.33
N LYS A 55 9.38 7.58 13.08
CA LYS A 55 10.44 8.54 12.73
C LYS A 55 10.30 9.85 13.50
N GLU A 56 9.10 10.42 13.56
CA GLU A 56 8.85 11.66 14.33
C GLU A 56 9.07 11.45 15.83
N PHE A 57 8.71 10.29 16.36
CA PHE A 57 9.01 9.92 17.74
C PHE A 57 10.53 9.86 18.00
N LEU A 58 11.33 9.25 17.10
CA LEU A 58 12.78 9.24 17.20
C LEU A 58 13.39 10.65 17.10
N ASN A 59 12.84 11.53 16.25
CA ASN A 59 13.24 12.94 16.17
C ASN A 59 13.02 13.65 17.50
N GLY A 60 11.91 13.41 18.17
CA GLY A 60 11.64 13.94 19.52
C GLY A 60 12.69 13.48 20.53
N ILE A 61 12.97 12.17 20.58
CA ILE A 61 14.01 11.63 21.48
C ILE A 61 15.38 12.24 21.16
N HIS A 62 15.75 12.33 19.87
CA HIS A 62 17.02 12.92 19.46
C HIS A 62 17.15 14.37 19.94
N SER A 63 16.10 15.16 19.81
CA SER A 63 16.08 16.57 20.28
C SER A 63 16.29 16.69 21.79
N GLU A 64 15.62 15.85 22.57
CA GLU A 64 15.76 15.82 24.03
C GLU A 64 17.17 15.37 24.48
N LEU A 65 17.77 14.42 23.77
CA LEU A 65 19.14 13.99 24.04
C LEU A 65 20.17 15.08 23.73
N LEU A 66 19.97 15.90 22.69
CA LEU A 66 20.84 17.05 22.39
C LEU A 66 20.80 18.12 23.46
N VAL A 67 19.68 18.27 24.17
CA VAL A 67 19.56 19.19 25.32
C VAL A 67 20.16 18.60 26.59
N GLY A 68 20.65 17.36 26.54
CA GLY A 68 21.34 16.73 27.66
C GLY A 68 20.43 15.88 28.56
N GLN A 69 19.21 15.57 28.12
CA GLN A 69 18.35 14.62 28.85
C GLN A 69 18.91 13.19 28.77
N SER A 70 18.65 12.39 29.81
CA SER A 70 18.96 10.97 29.76
C SER A 70 18.00 10.27 28.76
N PHE A 71 18.42 9.14 28.18
CA PHE A 71 17.61 8.42 27.20
C PHE A 71 16.21 8.07 27.72
N ARG A 72 16.08 7.60 28.96
CA ARG A 72 14.78 7.31 29.59
C ARG A 72 13.90 8.56 29.72
N ASN A 73 14.48 9.68 30.13
CA ASN A 73 13.76 10.95 30.23
C ASN A 73 13.33 11.47 28.86
N ALA A 74 14.20 11.36 27.86
CA ALA A 74 13.89 11.74 26.49
C ALA A 74 12.71 10.95 25.93
N VAL A 75 12.67 9.63 26.16
CA VAL A 75 11.54 8.77 25.79
C VAL A 75 10.26 9.18 26.49
N ASP A 76 10.28 9.40 27.82
CA ASP A 76 9.09 9.80 28.61
C ASP A 76 8.54 11.14 28.14
N LEU A 77 9.39 12.15 27.98
CA LEU A 77 9.00 13.48 27.54
C LEU A 77 8.42 13.45 26.12
N THR A 78 9.04 12.71 25.22
CA THR A 78 8.56 12.61 23.84
C THR A 78 7.20 11.93 23.76
N ILE A 79 6.95 10.88 24.53
CA ILE A 79 5.62 10.20 24.58
C ILE A 79 4.53 11.15 25.09
N ILE A 80 4.84 12.01 26.05
CA ILE A 80 3.89 12.98 26.60
C ILE A 80 3.59 14.11 25.61
N LEU A 81 4.62 14.58 24.89
CA LEU A 81 4.52 15.73 24.00
C LEU A 81 4.02 15.38 22.60
N HIS A 82 4.29 14.15 22.13
CA HIS A 82 4.01 13.75 20.77
C HIS A 82 2.62 13.09 20.65
N GLN A 83 1.77 13.67 19.79
CA GLN A 83 0.44 13.12 19.52
C GLN A 83 0.52 12.10 18.39
N VAL A 84 0.54 10.80 18.74
CA VAL A 84 0.49 9.68 17.80
C VAL A 84 -0.95 9.45 17.37
N GLN A 85 -1.22 9.34 16.06
CA GLN A 85 -2.55 9.10 15.50
C GLN A 85 -2.86 7.60 15.40
N SER A 86 -1.83 6.78 15.19
CA SER A 86 -1.96 5.32 15.15
C SER A 86 -2.18 4.77 16.55
N GLU A 87 -3.37 4.20 16.79
CA GLU A 87 -3.72 3.62 18.10
C GLU A 87 -2.75 2.48 18.48
N SER A 88 -2.35 1.66 17.50
CA SER A 88 -1.41 0.55 17.72
C SER A 88 -0.03 1.04 18.21
N LEU A 89 0.52 2.08 17.58
CA LEU A 89 1.81 2.66 18.00
C LEU A 89 1.68 3.35 19.36
N LYS A 90 0.58 4.08 19.57
CA LYS A 90 0.31 4.78 20.84
C LYS A 90 0.24 3.82 22.03
N GLU A 91 -0.54 2.73 21.92
CA GLU A 91 -0.64 1.72 22.97
C GLU A 91 0.72 1.10 23.29
N SER A 92 1.49 0.77 22.25
CA SER A 92 2.81 0.17 22.42
C SER A 92 3.83 1.12 23.03
N LEU A 93 3.81 2.43 22.68
CA LEU A 93 4.65 3.45 23.29
C LEU A 93 4.27 3.70 24.76
N LEU A 94 2.97 3.71 25.08
CA LEU A 94 2.51 3.83 26.48
C LEU A 94 2.95 2.63 27.31
N PHE A 95 2.90 1.40 26.74
CA PHE A 95 3.39 0.21 27.41
C PHE A 95 4.90 0.26 27.62
N LEU A 96 5.68 0.68 26.61
CA LEU A 96 7.12 0.91 26.71
C LEU A 96 7.44 1.87 27.86
N ASN A 97 6.78 3.03 27.91
CA ASN A 97 6.98 4.01 28.97
C ASN A 97 6.69 3.45 30.36
N LYS A 98 5.55 2.72 30.49
CA LYS A 98 5.19 2.09 31.75
C LYS A 98 6.26 1.07 32.20
N SER A 99 6.75 0.25 31.28
CA SER A 99 7.81 -0.73 31.56
C SER A 99 9.10 -0.08 32.06
N LEU A 100 9.52 1.00 31.39
CA LEU A 100 10.70 1.77 31.79
C LEU A 100 10.54 2.42 33.17
N LYS A 101 9.34 2.95 33.50
CA LYS A 101 9.04 3.51 34.83
C LYS A 101 8.99 2.47 35.94
N LEU A 102 8.60 1.24 35.61
CA LEU A 102 8.62 0.10 36.56
C LEU A 102 10.03 -0.49 36.77
N GLY A 103 11.06 0.04 36.12
CA GLY A 103 12.43 -0.39 36.31
C GLY A 103 12.84 -1.59 35.46
N VAL A 104 12.04 -1.97 34.46
CA VAL A 104 12.45 -2.97 33.45
C VAL A 104 13.70 -2.47 32.73
N SER A 105 14.59 -3.37 32.33
CA SER A 105 15.80 -2.97 31.56
C SER A 105 15.39 -2.34 30.22
N ASP A 106 16.16 -1.34 29.79
CA ASP A 106 15.87 -0.62 28.53
C ASP A 106 15.79 -1.59 27.35
N VAL A 107 16.77 -2.49 27.24
CA VAL A 107 16.82 -3.49 26.19
C VAL A 107 15.56 -4.37 26.16
N THR A 108 15.17 -4.92 27.30
CA THR A 108 13.98 -5.79 27.39
C THR A 108 12.69 -5.05 27.04
N ALA A 109 12.55 -3.80 27.50
CA ALA A 109 11.38 -2.98 27.20
C ALA A 109 11.28 -2.67 25.71
N TRP A 110 12.38 -2.33 25.05
CA TRP A 110 12.44 -2.06 23.61
C TRP A 110 12.28 -3.32 22.76
N GLN A 111 12.80 -4.47 23.16
CA GLN A 111 12.56 -5.75 22.50
C GLN A 111 11.07 -6.12 22.49
N HIS A 112 10.40 -5.92 23.62
CA HIS A 112 8.94 -6.14 23.68
C HIS A 112 8.18 -5.17 22.75
N PHE A 113 8.58 -3.92 22.72
CA PHE A 113 8.00 -2.93 21.81
C PHE A 113 8.16 -3.36 20.34
N SER A 114 9.36 -3.75 19.92
CA SER A 114 9.63 -4.20 18.55
C SER A 114 8.80 -5.43 18.17
N SER A 115 8.69 -6.41 19.06
CA SER A 115 7.90 -7.63 18.81
C SER A 115 6.40 -7.37 18.62
N THR A 116 5.88 -6.26 19.15
CA THR A 116 4.48 -5.86 19.02
C THR A 116 4.20 -5.14 17.70
N MET A 117 5.21 -4.46 17.14
CA MET A 117 5.05 -3.59 15.98
C MET A 117 5.18 -4.29 14.63
N ASP A 118 5.80 -5.47 14.55
CA ASP A 118 6.04 -6.26 13.33
C ASP A 118 6.52 -5.39 12.14
N ASN A 119 7.47 -4.50 12.39
CA ASN A 119 8.02 -3.59 11.40
C ASN A 119 9.55 -3.70 11.35
N LYS A 120 10.09 -3.95 10.16
CA LYS A 120 11.52 -4.19 9.93
C LYS A 120 12.40 -3.07 10.49
N TYR A 121 12.07 -1.81 10.24
CA TYR A 121 12.89 -0.66 10.66
C TYR A 121 12.89 -0.47 12.18
N ILE A 122 11.76 -0.77 12.82
CA ILE A 122 11.65 -0.75 14.29
C ILE A 122 12.49 -1.88 14.89
N THR A 123 12.46 -3.06 14.29
CA THR A 123 13.26 -4.20 14.75
C THR A 123 14.76 -3.94 14.59
N GLU A 124 15.19 -3.47 13.42
CA GLU A 124 16.59 -3.09 13.17
C GLU A 124 17.09 -2.01 14.15
N PHE A 125 16.28 -1.01 14.46
CA PHE A 125 16.61 0.00 15.47
C PHE A 125 16.85 -0.62 16.84
N VAL A 126 15.95 -1.51 17.28
CA VAL A 126 16.05 -2.14 18.60
C VAL A 126 17.25 -3.08 18.68
N ASP A 127 17.55 -3.82 17.61
CA ASP A 127 18.74 -4.69 17.55
C ASP A 127 20.03 -3.87 17.66
N VAL A 128 20.13 -2.75 16.96
CA VAL A 128 21.28 -1.85 17.06
C VAL A 128 21.36 -1.18 18.44
N LEU A 129 20.22 -0.82 19.02
CA LEU A 129 20.14 -0.27 20.37
C LEU A 129 20.67 -1.27 21.42
N GLU A 130 20.33 -2.55 21.32
CA GLU A 130 20.81 -3.61 22.20
C GLU A 130 22.35 -3.73 22.16
N VAL A 131 22.91 -3.79 20.93
CA VAL A 131 24.37 -3.85 20.74
C VAL A 131 25.03 -2.61 21.35
N THR A 132 24.40 -1.43 21.19
CA THR A 132 24.92 -0.17 21.73
C THR A 132 24.99 -0.16 23.25
N TYR A 133 23.95 -0.66 23.91
CA TYR A 133 23.96 -0.82 25.36
C TYR A 133 25.06 -1.77 25.85
N ALA A 134 25.31 -2.88 25.10
CA ALA A 134 26.35 -3.85 25.44
C ALA A 134 27.78 -3.27 25.35
N TYR A 135 28.02 -2.36 24.39
CA TYR A 135 29.35 -1.85 24.09
C TYR A 135 29.57 -0.36 24.43
N SER A 136 28.68 0.25 25.24
CA SER A 136 28.76 1.67 25.65
C SER A 136 28.84 2.63 24.45
N GLY A 137 28.11 2.33 23.38
CA GLY A 137 28.08 3.13 22.15
C GLY A 137 27.29 4.45 22.28
N ASN A 138 27.34 5.26 21.24
CA ASN A 138 26.69 6.57 21.18
C ASN A 138 25.23 6.45 20.73
N ILE A 139 24.29 6.45 21.66
CA ILE A 139 22.84 6.35 21.39
C ILE A 139 22.34 7.50 20.48
N VAL A 140 22.86 8.71 20.65
CA VAL A 140 22.46 9.88 19.85
C VAL A 140 22.74 9.65 18.37
N GLU A 141 23.92 9.10 18.07
CA GLU A 141 24.32 8.81 16.70
C GLU A 141 23.46 7.71 16.06
N ILE A 142 23.11 6.67 16.83
CA ILE A 142 22.26 5.59 16.33
C ILE A 142 20.86 6.10 16.00
N ILE A 143 20.25 6.87 16.90
CA ILE A 143 18.94 7.46 16.65
C ILE A 143 18.98 8.33 15.40
N LYS A 144 20.01 9.18 15.26
CA LYS A 144 20.21 10.01 14.06
C LYS A 144 20.31 9.17 12.79
N ASN A 145 21.12 8.11 12.80
CA ASN A 145 21.29 7.23 11.64
C ASN A 145 20.00 6.48 11.29
N THR A 146 19.26 6.03 12.29
CA THR A 146 17.95 5.40 12.08
C THR A 146 16.94 6.36 11.46
N ILE A 147 16.89 7.62 11.93
CA ILE A 147 16.04 8.66 11.34
C ILE A 147 16.39 8.86 9.85
N HIS A 148 17.68 8.93 9.51
CA HIS A 148 18.11 9.05 8.10
C HIS A 148 17.69 7.82 7.28
N THR A 149 17.94 6.61 7.78
CA THR A 149 17.56 5.38 7.09
C THR A 149 16.04 5.30 6.82
N ILE A 150 15.23 5.68 7.81
CA ILE A 150 13.76 5.69 7.65
C ILE A 150 13.34 6.80 6.68
N SER A 151 13.97 7.98 6.73
CA SER A 151 13.69 9.08 5.81
C SER A 151 14.00 8.69 4.36
N ASP A 152 15.17 8.12 4.12
CA ASP A 152 15.58 7.65 2.80
C ASP A 152 14.61 6.58 2.26
N ALA A 153 14.16 5.66 3.12
CA ALA A 153 13.19 4.64 2.75
C ALA A 153 11.82 5.23 2.37
N ILE A 154 11.34 6.22 3.11
CA ILE A 154 10.10 6.94 2.80
C ILE A 154 10.25 7.71 1.49
N ASP A 155 11.35 8.45 1.30
CA ASP A 155 11.59 9.26 0.11
C ASP A 155 11.70 8.39 -1.15
N LEU A 156 12.44 7.27 -1.09
CA LEU A 156 12.50 6.29 -2.17
C LEU A 156 11.11 5.72 -2.51
N THR A 157 10.30 5.42 -1.50
CA THR A 157 8.94 4.92 -1.72
C THR A 157 8.06 5.95 -2.43
N LEU A 158 8.14 7.22 -2.03
CA LEU A 158 7.42 8.32 -2.66
C LEU A 158 7.88 8.54 -4.12
N GLU A 159 9.18 8.52 -4.37
CA GLU A 159 9.74 8.65 -5.72
C GLU A 159 9.26 7.51 -6.64
N LEU A 160 9.33 6.27 -6.16
CA LEU A 160 8.80 5.11 -6.89
C LEU A 160 7.29 5.24 -7.16
N GLN A 161 6.50 5.72 -6.20
CA GLN A 161 5.06 5.92 -6.39
C GLN A 161 4.77 6.95 -7.49
N VAL A 162 5.53 8.05 -7.55
CA VAL A 162 5.39 9.07 -8.60
C VAL A 162 5.75 8.49 -9.98
N MET A 163 6.88 7.78 -10.08
CA MET A 163 7.31 7.14 -11.34
C MET A 163 6.27 6.13 -11.84
N ILE A 164 5.69 5.34 -10.95
CA ILE A 164 4.71 4.31 -11.30
C ILE A 164 3.32 4.90 -11.57
N ALA A 165 2.97 6.04 -10.98
CA ALA A 165 1.69 6.71 -11.26
C ALA A 165 1.54 7.02 -12.77
N ALA A 166 2.59 7.49 -13.43
CA ALA A 166 2.61 7.73 -14.87
C ALA A 166 2.43 6.41 -15.67
N LYS A 167 3.15 5.35 -15.29
CA LYS A 167 3.03 4.02 -15.92
C LYS A 167 1.67 3.37 -15.67
N ARG A 168 1.07 3.62 -14.55
CA ARG A 168 -0.30 3.17 -14.24
C ARG A 168 -1.33 3.83 -15.16
N LEU A 169 -1.20 5.13 -15.39
CA LEU A 169 -2.08 5.84 -16.33
C LEU A 169 -1.91 5.29 -17.76
N GLU A 170 -0.67 5.13 -18.22
CA GLU A 170 -0.35 4.56 -19.54
C GLU A 170 -0.99 3.16 -19.71
N PHE A 171 -0.86 2.31 -18.72
CA PHE A 171 -1.46 0.97 -18.72
C PHE A 171 -2.99 1.01 -18.84
N TYR A 172 -3.67 1.87 -18.08
CA TYR A 172 -5.12 1.99 -18.18
C TYR A 172 -5.56 2.56 -19.53
N MET A 173 -4.81 3.50 -20.11
CA MET A 173 -5.09 4.03 -21.44
C MET A 173 -4.93 2.94 -22.52
N MET A 174 -3.87 2.12 -22.45
CA MET A 174 -3.69 0.98 -23.37
C MET A 174 -4.81 -0.05 -23.26
N MET A 175 -5.32 -0.30 -22.04
CA MET A 175 -6.44 -1.22 -21.83
C MET A 175 -7.77 -0.65 -22.33
N LEU A 176 -7.95 0.67 -22.27
CA LEU A 176 -9.17 1.32 -22.72
C LEU A 176 -9.27 1.38 -24.25
N LEU A 177 -8.13 1.48 -24.94
CA LEU A 177 -8.05 1.70 -26.40
C LEU A 177 -8.77 0.61 -27.23
N PRO A 178 -8.58 -0.71 -27.02
CA PRO A 178 -9.32 -1.73 -27.76
C PRO A 178 -10.83 -1.66 -27.53
N ILE A 179 -11.27 -1.32 -26.32
CA ILE A 179 -12.69 -1.21 -25.95
C ILE A 179 -13.32 -0.03 -26.69
N LEU A 180 -12.65 1.12 -26.71
CA LEU A 180 -13.06 2.30 -27.46
C LEU A 180 -13.15 2.03 -28.95
N LEU A 181 -12.15 1.33 -29.52
CA LEU A 181 -12.09 1.00 -30.93
C LEU A 181 -13.24 0.06 -31.34
N LEU A 182 -13.51 -0.97 -30.53
CA LEU A 182 -14.67 -1.86 -30.75
C LEU A 182 -16.00 -1.10 -30.65
N GLY A 183 -16.14 -0.20 -29.67
CA GLY A 183 -17.34 0.63 -29.53
C GLY A 183 -17.55 1.52 -30.75
N LEU A 184 -16.49 2.19 -31.23
CA LEU A 184 -16.53 3.06 -32.41
C LEU A 184 -16.90 2.29 -33.68
N LEU A 185 -16.27 1.12 -33.90
CA LEU A 185 -16.55 0.27 -35.05
C LEU A 185 -17.97 -0.29 -35.00
N SER A 186 -18.46 -0.68 -33.83
CA SER A 186 -19.83 -1.15 -33.65
C SER A 186 -20.89 -0.09 -33.97
N TYR A 187 -20.55 1.18 -33.73
CA TYR A 187 -21.43 2.31 -34.05
C TYR A 187 -21.33 2.73 -35.52
N SER A 188 -20.12 2.82 -36.07
CA SER A 188 -19.86 3.36 -37.42
C SER A 188 -20.12 2.34 -38.53
N GLN A 189 -19.83 1.04 -38.28
CA GLN A 189 -19.89 -0.03 -39.30
C GLN A 189 -20.64 -1.24 -38.78
N TYR A 190 -21.90 -1.10 -38.51
CA TYR A 190 -22.77 -2.13 -37.96
C TYR A 190 -22.80 -3.44 -38.80
N GLU A 191 -22.85 -3.29 -40.13
CA GLU A 191 -22.87 -4.48 -41.05
C GLU A 191 -21.60 -5.31 -40.94
N TYR A 192 -20.44 -4.68 -40.89
CA TYR A 192 -19.14 -5.37 -40.72
C TYR A 192 -19.05 -6.08 -39.38
N MET A 193 -19.48 -5.43 -38.31
CA MET A 193 -19.47 -5.97 -36.95
C MET A 193 -20.53 -7.07 -36.75
N SER A 194 -21.61 -7.07 -37.49
CA SER A 194 -22.65 -8.10 -37.38
C SER A 194 -22.10 -9.51 -37.68
N VAL A 195 -21.16 -9.63 -38.63
CA VAL A 195 -20.47 -10.90 -38.98
C VAL A 195 -19.67 -11.43 -37.77
N LEU A 196 -18.99 -10.56 -37.02
CA LEU A 196 -18.25 -10.94 -35.82
C LEU A 196 -19.17 -11.48 -34.71
N TYR A 197 -20.34 -10.89 -34.54
CA TYR A 197 -21.28 -11.28 -33.48
C TYR A 197 -22.14 -12.52 -33.86
N GLN A 198 -22.43 -12.73 -35.14
CA GLN A 198 -23.33 -13.80 -35.61
C GLN A 198 -22.57 -15.07 -36.02
N SER A 199 -21.33 -14.96 -36.53
CA SER A 199 -20.58 -16.14 -36.97
C SER A 199 -19.91 -16.86 -35.78
N ILE A 200 -19.78 -18.20 -35.88
CA ILE A 200 -19.09 -19.03 -34.88
C ILE A 200 -17.61 -18.61 -34.78
N LEU A 201 -16.95 -18.40 -35.91
CA LEU A 201 -15.57 -17.96 -35.98
C LEU A 201 -15.38 -16.57 -35.30
N GLY A 202 -16.28 -15.64 -35.57
CA GLY A 202 -16.24 -14.31 -34.95
C GLY A 202 -16.38 -14.36 -33.42
N ARG A 203 -17.24 -15.24 -32.89
CA ARG A 203 -17.39 -15.46 -31.46
C ARG A 203 -16.11 -16.02 -30.81
N ILE A 204 -15.46 -16.98 -31.49
CA ILE A 204 -14.19 -17.56 -31.02
C ILE A 204 -13.11 -16.45 -30.92
N VAL A 205 -12.98 -15.62 -31.97
CA VAL A 205 -12.02 -14.51 -32.01
C VAL A 205 -12.31 -13.51 -30.87
N MET A 206 -13.56 -13.10 -30.70
CA MET A 206 -13.94 -12.16 -29.64
C MET A 206 -13.67 -12.71 -28.25
N THR A 207 -13.92 -14.02 -28.04
CA THR A 207 -13.61 -14.68 -26.76
C THR A 207 -12.12 -14.74 -26.51
N SER A 208 -11.30 -15.03 -27.52
CA SER A 208 -9.83 -15.09 -27.42
C SER A 208 -9.25 -13.72 -27.06
N VAL A 209 -9.72 -12.65 -27.70
CA VAL A 209 -9.31 -11.27 -27.40
C VAL A 209 -9.67 -10.91 -25.96
N LEU A 210 -10.86 -11.25 -25.52
CA LEU A 210 -11.35 -10.96 -24.18
C LEU A 210 -10.54 -11.70 -23.09
N ILE A 211 -10.21 -12.97 -23.33
CA ILE A 211 -9.31 -13.76 -22.45
C ILE A 211 -7.93 -13.10 -22.41
N GLY A 212 -7.37 -12.75 -23.57
CA GLY A 212 -6.07 -12.07 -23.67
C GLY A 212 -6.05 -10.75 -22.90
N MET A 213 -7.09 -9.91 -23.04
CA MET A 213 -7.22 -8.65 -22.26
C MET A 213 -7.31 -8.91 -20.75
N THR A 214 -8.07 -9.94 -20.35
CA THR A 214 -8.22 -10.29 -18.93
C THR A 214 -6.87 -10.75 -18.34
N VAL A 215 -6.16 -11.62 -19.01
CA VAL A 215 -4.83 -12.09 -18.60
C VAL A 215 -3.85 -10.94 -18.54
N SER A 216 -3.82 -10.09 -19.58
CA SER A 216 -2.97 -8.88 -19.63
C SER A 216 -3.29 -7.92 -18.48
N PHE A 217 -4.56 -7.75 -18.12
CA PHE A 217 -4.96 -6.92 -16.99
C PHE A 217 -4.43 -7.45 -15.65
N PHE A 218 -4.54 -8.76 -15.42
CA PHE A 218 -4.01 -9.35 -14.18
C PHE A 218 -2.49 -9.25 -14.08
N ILE A 219 -1.77 -9.57 -15.17
CA ILE A 219 -0.31 -9.46 -15.22
C ILE A 219 0.13 -8.00 -15.03
N GLY A 220 -0.46 -7.08 -15.77
CA GLY A 220 -0.12 -5.65 -15.67
C GLY A 220 -0.41 -5.07 -14.29
N LYS A 221 -1.52 -5.48 -13.66
CA LYS A 221 -1.84 -5.05 -12.30
C LYS A 221 -0.82 -5.54 -11.27
N GLU A 222 -0.27 -6.74 -11.43
CA GLU A 222 0.75 -7.27 -10.52
C GLU A 222 2.11 -6.57 -10.73
N ILE A 223 2.47 -6.25 -11.97
CA ILE A 223 3.71 -5.51 -12.30
C ILE A 223 3.67 -4.07 -11.77
N ILE A 224 2.50 -3.41 -11.85
CA ILE A 224 2.33 -2.00 -11.43
C ILE A 224 2.09 -1.88 -9.91
N LYS A 225 1.97 -3.00 -9.21
CA LYS A 225 1.79 -3.01 -7.76
C LYS A 225 3.13 -2.74 -7.08
N VAL A 226 3.41 -1.45 -6.78
CA VAL A 226 4.45 -1.12 -5.80
C VAL A 226 3.93 -1.44 -4.42
N GLU A 227 4.68 -2.22 -3.69
CA GLU A 227 4.45 -2.39 -2.26
C GLU A 227 5.04 -1.17 -1.55
N PRO A 228 4.21 -0.26 -1.00
CA PRO A 228 4.72 0.76 -0.08
C PRO A 228 5.27 0.04 1.15
N ILE A 229 6.35 0.57 1.67
CA ILE A 229 6.99 0.16 2.92
C ILE A 229 6.01 0.38 4.06
#